data_9d8649f248bfa1c383688d20d3f3c994
#
_entry.id   9d8649f248bfa1c383688d20d3f3c994
#
_cell.length_a   1.000
_cell.length_b   1.000
_cell.length_c   1.000
_cell.angle_alpha   90.00
_cell.angle_beta   90.00
_cell.angle_gamma   90.00
#
_symmetry.space_group_name_H-M   'P 1'
#
loop_
_entity.id
_entity.type
_entity.pdbx_description
1 polymer ?
#
loop_
_entity_poly.entity_id
_entity_poly.type
_entity_poly.pdbx_seq_one_letter_code
_entity_poly.pdbx_strand_id
1 'polypeptide(L)'
;MANADTNIGDSVRKLFKAMCCLAIIGGVIGTLWEPVPGWALDHKPGGCQAPHIKFFGYFANAMDGVGSGDYINDISDHSNIAWIGGNISNKVSKAARNGMKSIISLRWELFDEYLNLRSDYQARWQNIASTVQTAGIEHVAAFYPLDEPYWSASQNCIISPSNCVTPEQMTKNLATVNALIHATFPGVPVAVIFAASTLRNEKFVIPNGYDWVGFDCYHGTFEDCNGRSMAWYVERLRSKLIANQRLIAVPQAMMPAQATEEETRHMLAENDKYMQLICSSPEFIGIFPFLWDGSEGNLGAKSLPAVKARYHAIGKSVLKR
;
A
#
# COMPACT_ATOMS: atom_id res chain seq x y z
N MET A 1 -24.02 -19.60 27.22
CA MET A 1 -23.11 -19.39 26.06
C MET A 1 -22.97 -17.91 25.92
N ALA A 2 -21.90 -17.31 26.42
CA ALA A 2 -21.71 -15.87 26.58
C ALA A 2 -20.79 -15.35 25.48
N ASN A 3 -21.18 -14.19 24.94
CA ASN A 3 -20.53 -13.49 23.83
C ASN A 3 -19.04 -13.21 24.07
N ALA A 4 -18.19 -13.77 23.18
CA ALA A 4 -16.74 -13.53 23.16
C ALA A 4 -16.30 -12.54 22.05
N ASP A 5 -17.24 -11.86 21.36
CA ASP A 5 -16.93 -11.12 20.09
C ASP A 5 -16.65 -9.62 20.25
N THR A 6 -16.59 -9.06 21.47
CA THR A 6 -16.49 -7.60 21.63
C THR A 6 -15.09 -7.04 21.92
N ASN A 7 -14.04 -7.89 22.00
CA ASN A 7 -12.73 -7.44 22.50
C ASN A 7 -11.64 -7.29 21.40
N ILE A 8 -11.88 -7.72 20.18
CA ILE A 8 -10.87 -7.68 19.10
C ILE A 8 -10.71 -6.26 18.55
N GLY A 9 -11.79 -5.48 18.47
CA GLY A 9 -11.76 -4.12 17.92
C GLY A 9 -10.94 -3.12 18.73
N ASP A 10 -10.89 -3.28 20.05
CA ASP A 10 -10.17 -2.34 20.95
C ASP A 10 -8.66 -2.58 20.97
N SER A 11 -8.21 -3.81 20.82
CA SER A 11 -6.77 -4.13 20.72
C SER A 11 -6.17 -3.65 19.41
N VAL A 12 -6.92 -3.77 18.31
CA VAL A 12 -6.54 -3.25 16.98
C VAL A 12 -6.42 -1.73 16.99
N ARG A 13 -7.37 -1.02 17.63
CA ARG A 13 -7.32 0.46 17.78
C ARG A 13 -6.12 0.92 18.60
N LYS A 14 -5.66 0.14 19.59
CA LYS A 14 -4.48 0.47 20.41
C LYS A 14 -3.17 0.23 19.67
N LEU A 15 -3.06 -0.80 18.84
CA LEU A 15 -1.86 -1.06 18.03
C LEU A 15 -1.61 0.06 17.01
N PHE A 16 -2.66 0.47 16.30
CA PHE A 16 -2.56 1.55 15.34
C PHE A 16 -2.27 2.92 16.00
N LYS A 17 -2.81 3.22 17.19
CA LYS A 17 -2.51 4.46 17.91
C LYS A 17 -1.03 4.62 18.30
N ALA A 18 -0.31 3.53 18.57
CA ALA A 18 1.11 3.58 18.88
C ALA A 18 1.99 3.91 17.66
N MET A 19 1.49 3.67 16.45
CA MET A 19 2.26 3.83 15.21
C MET A 19 2.46 5.28 14.76
N CYS A 20 1.55 6.21 15.11
CA CYS A 20 1.62 7.60 14.66
C CYS A 20 2.26 8.60 15.65
N CYS A 21 2.46 8.24 16.91
CA CYS A 21 2.86 9.22 17.95
C CYS A 21 4.36 9.46 18.12
N LEU A 22 5.26 8.80 17.41
CA LEU A 22 6.72 8.90 17.63
C LEU A 22 7.49 9.83 16.67
N ALA A 23 6.80 10.59 15.82
CA ALA A 23 7.43 11.44 14.80
C ALA A 23 7.49 12.95 15.15
N ILE A 24 7.13 13.40 16.37
CA ILE A 24 7.12 14.83 16.71
C ILE A 24 8.03 15.10 17.91
N ILE A 25 9.35 15.14 17.72
CA ILE A 25 10.28 15.97 18.48
C ILE A 25 11.47 16.31 17.55
N GLY A 26 11.49 17.53 17.02
CA GLY A 26 12.63 18.03 16.23
C GLY A 26 12.44 19.46 15.71
N GLY A 27 12.76 20.45 16.55
CA GLY A 27 13.43 21.68 16.19
C GLY A 27 12.77 22.64 15.18
N VAL A 28 12.06 23.64 15.69
CA VAL A 28 11.77 24.89 14.97
C VAL A 28 13.07 25.69 14.81
N ILE A 29 13.64 25.75 13.60
CA ILE A 29 14.57 26.76 13.18
C ILE A 29 13.86 27.60 12.12
N GLY A 30 13.49 28.82 12.52
CA GLY A 30 12.87 29.79 11.63
C GLY A 30 13.88 30.28 10.59
N THR A 31 13.62 29.98 9.33
CA THR A 31 14.23 30.64 8.18
C THR A 31 13.19 31.57 7.55
N LEU A 32 13.56 32.84 7.44
CA LEU A 32 12.80 33.89 6.75
C LEU A 32 12.60 33.49 5.29
N TRP A 33 11.33 33.28 4.92
CA TRP A 33 10.91 32.97 3.55
C TRP A 33 10.72 34.27 2.77
N GLU A 34 11.47 34.43 1.71
CA GLU A 34 11.14 35.39 0.65
C GLU A 34 9.99 34.85 -0.19
N PRO A 35 9.02 35.67 -0.62
CA PRO A 35 7.93 35.21 -1.47
C PRO A 35 8.47 34.89 -2.87
N VAL A 36 8.43 33.63 -3.26
CA VAL A 36 8.74 33.19 -4.61
C VAL A 36 7.67 33.73 -5.57
N PRO A 37 8.07 34.38 -6.70
CA PRO A 37 7.12 34.94 -7.65
C PRO A 37 6.18 33.86 -8.21
N GLY A 38 4.92 34.24 -8.38
CA GLY A 38 3.83 33.36 -8.78
C GLY A 38 4.11 32.52 -10.03
N TRP A 39 4.44 31.28 -9.83
CA TRP A 39 4.35 30.25 -10.87
C TRP A 39 2.88 29.85 -10.96
N ALA A 40 2.17 30.52 -11.87
CA ALA A 40 0.88 29.99 -12.33
C ALA A 40 1.12 28.57 -12.84
N LEU A 41 0.59 27.59 -12.11
CA LEU A 41 0.60 26.18 -12.51
C LEU A 41 -0.33 25.98 -13.71
N ASP A 42 0.09 26.42 -14.88
CA ASP A 42 -0.43 26.01 -16.19
C ASP A 42 0.11 24.61 -16.55
N HIS A 43 0.31 23.78 -15.55
CA HIS A 43 0.55 22.37 -15.77
C HIS A 43 -0.82 21.73 -15.99
N LYS A 44 -1.24 21.61 -17.26
CA LYS A 44 -2.20 20.56 -17.65
C LYS A 44 -1.76 19.32 -16.90
N PRO A 45 -2.66 18.66 -16.13
CA PRO A 45 -2.31 17.43 -15.45
C PRO A 45 -1.81 16.46 -16.51
N GLY A 46 -0.50 16.38 -16.64
CA GLY A 46 0.14 15.44 -17.55
C GLY A 46 -0.22 14.06 -17.05
N GLY A 47 -1.29 13.48 -17.62
CA GLY A 47 -1.66 12.12 -17.31
C GLY A 47 -0.46 11.22 -17.59
N CYS A 48 -0.25 10.22 -16.75
CA CYS A 48 0.74 9.19 -17.00
C CYS A 48 0.33 8.39 -18.24
N GLN A 49 0.74 8.82 -19.42
CA GLN A 49 0.51 8.08 -20.67
C GLN A 49 1.60 6.99 -20.85
N ALA A 50 1.85 6.22 -19.83
CA ALA A 50 2.86 5.18 -19.84
C ALA A 50 2.19 3.82 -20.11
N PRO A 51 2.39 3.21 -21.30
CA PRO A 51 1.71 1.96 -21.68
C PRO A 51 2.11 0.76 -20.80
N HIS A 52 3.20 0.88 -20.06
CA HIS A 52 3.64 -0.14 -19.13
C HIS A 52 2.83 -0.14 -17.82
N ILE A 53 2.21 0.97 -17.43
CA ILE A 53 1.32 1.02 -16.27
C ILE A 53 -0.03 0.39 -16.63
N LYS A 54 -0.29 -0.78 -16.08
CA LYS A 54 -1.47 -1.59 -16.37
C LYS A 54 -2.55 -1.47 -15.29
N PHE A 55 -2.14 -1.12 -14.07
CA PHE A 55 -3.00 -1.16 -12.90
C PHE A 55 -3.06 0.20 -12.21
N PHE A 56 -4.28 0.59 -11.86
CA PHE A 56 -4.54 1.74 -11.02
C PHE A 56 -5.67 1.41 -10.03
N GLY A 57 -5.50 1.75 -8.79
CA GLY A 57 -6.48 1.60 -7.72
C GLY A 57 -5.94 2.23 -6.46
N TYR A 58 -6.70 2.23 -5.38
CA TYR A 58 -6.23 2.76 -4.11
C TYR A 58 -5.87 1.60 -3.18
N PHE A 59 -4.76 1.76 -2.46
CA PHE A 59 -4.39 0.83 -1.40
C PHE A 59 -5.52 0.75 -0.36
N ALA A 60 -5.83 -0.46 0.09
CA ALA A 60 -6.77 -0.74 1.16
C ALA A 60 -8.19 -0.17 0.99
N ASN A 61 -8.66 0.08 -0.24
CA ASN A 61 -9.96 0.71 -0.48
C ASN A 61 -11.17 -0.13 -0.07
N ALA A 62 -11.00 -1.41 0.21
CA ALA A 62 -12.06 -2.31 0.67
C ALA A 62 -11.53 -3.36 1.67
N MET A 63 -10.63 -2.97 2.57
CA MET A 63 -10.11 -3.81 3.65
C MET A 63 -10.90 -3.59 4.93
N ASP A 64 -11.26 -4.69 5.60
CA ASP A 64 -11.91 -4.60 6.90
C ASP A 64 -10.92 -4.06 7.95
N GLY A 65 -11.35 -3.05 8.71
CA GLY A 65 -10.55 -2.43 9.76
C GLY A 65 -9.61 -1.30 9.32
N VAL A 66 -9.41 -1.08 8.02
CA VAL A 66 -8.67 0.06 7.48
C VAL A 66 -9.62 0.92 6.67
N GLY A 67 -9.79 2.20 7.03
CA GLY A 67 -10.66 3.13 6.32
C GLY A 67 -12.14 2.73 6.29
N SER A 68 -12.60 1.95 7.22
CA SER A 68 -13.99 1.60 7.62
C SER A 68 -15.04 1.38 6.52
N GLY A 69 -14.68 1.01 5.27
CA GLY A 69 -15.70 0.85 4.25
C GLY A 69 -15.31 0.00 3.04
N ASP A 70 -16.32 -0.34 2.27
CA ASP A 70 -16.19 -0.96 0.96
C ASP A 70 -16.45 0.09 -0.12
N TYR A 71 -15.37 0.67 -0.63
CA TYR A 71 -15.39 1.78 -1.60
C TYR A 71 -15.20 1.31 -3.06
N ILE A 72 -15.42 0.03 -3.37
CA ILE A 72 -15.26 -0.53 -4.72
C ILE A 72 -16.08 0.28 -5.74
N ASN A 73 -17.33 0.61 -5.42
CA ASN A 73 -18.19 1.38 -6.32
C ASN A 73 -17.70 2.83 -6.51
N ASP A 74 -17.15 3.44 -5.45
CA ASP A 74 -16.74 4.85 -5.45
C ASP A 74 -15.60 5.15 -6.41
N ILE A 75 -14.75 4.14 -6.68
CA ILE A 75 -13.53 4.27 -7.49
C ILE A 75 -13.63 3.58 -8.85
N SER A 76 -14.72 2.87 -9.13
CA SER A 76 -14.84 1.98 -10.30
C SER A 76 -14.79 2.71 -11.64
N ASP A 77 -15.10 3.99 -11.68
CA ASP A 77 -15.06 4.79 -12.91
C ASP A 77 -13.65 5.19 -13.36
N HIS A 78 -12.64 5.09 -12.46
CA HIS A 78 -11.25 5.47 -12.73
C HIS A 78 -10.21 4.49 -12.20
N SER A 79 -10.63 3.31 -11.72
CA SER A 79 -9.76 2.25 -11.21
C SER A 79 -10.07 0.92 -11.89
N ASN A 80 -9.04 0.08 -12.07
CA ASN A 80 -9.20 -1.32 -12.50
C ASN A 80 -8.71 -2.31 -11.44
N ILE A 81 -8.32 -1.82 -10.26
CA ILE A 81 -7.93 -2.62 -9.10
C ILE A 81 -8.76 -2.22 -7.88
N ALA A 82 -9.30 -3.24 -7.20
CA ALA A 82 -9.83 -3.17 -5.86
C ALA A 82 -8.86 -3.88 -4.90
N TRP A 83 -8.35 -3.17 -3.90
CA TRP A 83 -7.51 -3.75 -2.85
C TRP A 83 -8.38 -4.17 -1.68
N ILE A 84 -8.54 -5.48 -1.49
CA ILE A 84 -9.56 -6.05 -0.61
C ILE A 84 -8.96 -6.89 0.52
N GLY A 85 -9.70 -7.00 1.64
CA GLY A 85 -9.45 -7.91 2.74
C GLY A 85 -10.75 -8.24 3.45
N GLY A 86 -10.82 -9.38 4.16
CA GLY A 86 -12.07 -9.90 4.72
C GLY A 86 -13.13 -10.18 3.64
N ASN A 87 -14.14 -10.95 3.94
CA ASN A 87 -15.25 -11.29 3.03
C ASN A 87 -14.89 -11.41 1.53
N ILE A 88 -13.82 -12.18 1.26
CA ILE A 88 -13.12 -12.23 -0.05
C ILE A 88 -14.10 -12.53 -1.19
N SER A 89 -14.99 -13.53 -1.04
CA SER A 89 -15.92 -13.95 -2.10
C SER A 89 -16.79 -12.80 -2.61
N ASN A 90 -17.42 -12.08 -1.68
CA ASN A 90 -18.33 -10.99 -2.04
C ASN A 90 -17.59 -9.82 -2.67
N LYS A 91 -16.40 -9.46 -2.12
CA LYS A 91 -15.60 -8.33 -2.61
C LYS A 91 -14.96 -8.61 -3.97
N VAL A 92 -14.44 -9.83 -4.22
CA VAL A 92 -13.95 -10.24 -5.54
C VAL A 92 -15.08 -10.17 -6.57
N SER A 93 -16.24 -10.75 -6.26
CA SER A 93 -17.41 -10.71 -7.15
C SER A 93 -17.90 -9.29 -7.41
N LYS A 94 -17.87 -8.40 -6.37
CA LYS A 94 -18.25 -7.00 -6.52
C LYS A 94 -17.25 -6.24 -7.40
N ALA A 95 -15.96 -6.45 -7.20
CA ALA A 95 -14.90 -5.86 -8.03
C ALA A 95 -15.06 -6.28 -9.49
N ALA A 96 -15.26 -7.57 -9.75
CA ALA A 96 -15.46 -8.13 -11.09
C ALA A 96 -16.66 -7.51 -11.82
N ARG A 97 -17.82 -7.36 -11.14
CA ARG A 97 -19.00 -6.67 -11.69
C ARG A 97 -18.75 -5.21 -12.05
N ASN A 98 -17.78 -4.57 -11.42
CA ASN A 98 -17.33 -3.21 -11.71
C ASN A 98 -16.16 -3.15 -12.71
N GLY A 99 -15.79 -4.25 -13.35
CA GLY A 99 -14.71 -4.33 -14.32
C GLY A 99 -13.30 -4.21 -13.71
N MET A 100 -13.18 -4.47 -12.41
CA MET A 100 -11.92 -4.42 -11.67
C MET A 100 -11.43 -5.83 -11.33
N LYS A 101 -10.10 -5.97 -11.20
CA LYS A 101 -9.47 -7.12 -10.55
C LYS A 101 -9.19 -6.82 -9.08
N SER A 102 -8.97 -7.85 -8.28
CA SER A 102 -8.70 -7.72 -6.85
C SER A 102 -7.25 -7.96 -6.51
N ILE A 103 -6.66 -7.14 -5.65
CA ILE A 103 -5.50 -7.50 -4.83
C ILE A 103 -6.03 -7.95 -3.47
N ILE A 104 -5.70 -9.17 -3.05
CA ILE A 104 -6.26 -9.80 -1.86
C ILE A 104 -5.25 -9.76 -0.72
N SER A 105 -5.55 -8.99 0.33
CA SER A 105 -4.77 -8.97 1.56
C SER A 105 -5.00 -10.24 2.38
N LEU A 106 -3.91 -10.85 2.85
CA LEU A 106 -3.91 -12.10 3.62
C LEU A 106 -3.43 -11.93 5.06
N ARG A 107 -3.18 -10.70 5.49
CA ARG A 107 -2.59 -10.39 6.80
C ARG A 107 -3.28 -11.11 7.96
N TRP A 108 -4.59 -10.92 8.09
CA TRP A 108 -5.36 -11.44 9.21
C TRP A 108 -5.71 -12.92 9.07
N GLU A 109 -5.60 -13.41 7.85
CA GLU A 109 -5.91 -14.81 7.55
C GLU A 109 -4.73 -15.73 7.90
N LEU A 110 -3.50 -15.31 7.55
CA LEU A 110 -2.33 -16.17 7.66
C LEU A 110 -1.41 -15.83 8.82
N PHE A 111 -1.48 -14.60 9.35
CA PHE A 111 -0.63 -14.16 10.44
C PHE A 111 -1.45 -13.82 11.69
N ASP A 112 -0.86 -14.02 12.87
CA ASP A 112 -1.44 -13.60 14.14
C ASP A 112 -1.25 -12.09 14.37
N GLU A 113 -1.68 -11.59 15.51
CA GLU A 113 -1.56 -10.18 15.88
C GLU A 113 -0.10 -9.71 16.00
N TYR A 114 0.83 -10.63 16.30
CA TYR A 114 2.26 -10.35 16.43
C TYR A 114 3.06 -10.61 15.14
N LEU A 115 2.41 -10.94 14.03
CA LEU A 115 2.99 -11.26 12.73
C LEU A 115 3.71 -12.62 12.68
N ASN A 116 3.46 -13.50 13.64
CA ASN A 116 3.85 -14.90 13.48
C ASN A 116 2.93 -15.57 12.47
N LEU A 117 3.47 -16.48 11.69
CA LEU A 117 2.65 -17.36 10.87
C LEU A 117 1.78 -18.22 11.77
N ARG A 118 0.45 -18.21 11.57
CA ARG A 118 -0.49 -18.99 12.38
C ARG A 118 -0.18 -20.47 12.26
N SER A 119 -0.38 -21.23 13.35
CA SER A 119 -0.17 -22.68 13.33
C SER A 119 -1.09 -23.41 12.34
N ASP A 120 -2.28 -22.85 12.06
CA ASP A 120 -3.29 -23.38 11.15
C ASP A 120 -3.27 -22.71 9.74
N TYR A 121 -2.20 -21.99 9.40
CA TYR A 121 -2.12 -21.19 8.15
C TYR A 121 -2.40 -22.01 6.89
N GLN A 122 -2.00 -23.28 6.85
CA GLN A 122 -2.26 -24.15 5.69
C GLN A 122 -3.75 -24.43 5.49
N ALA A 123 -4.47 -24.74 6.57
CA ALA A 123 -5.91 -24.98 6.50
C ALA A 123 -6.67 -23.70 6.14
N ARG A 124 -6.25 -22.53 6.69
CA ARG A 124 -6.80 -21.23 6.32
C ARG A 124 -6.56 -20.92 4.85
N TRP A 125 -5.34 -21.16 4.36
CA TRP A 125 -5.03 -20.99 2.95
C TRP A 125 -5.91 -21.85 2.04
N GLN A 126 -6.12 -23.12 2.38
CA GLN A 126 -7.00 -23.99 1.60
C GLN A 126 -8.43 -23.44 1.49
N ASN A 127 -8.95 -22.88 2.59
CA ASN A 127 -10.28 -22.24 2.61
C ASN A 127 -10.30 -20.99 1.73
N ILE A 128 -9.27 -20.14 1.81
CA ILE A 128 -9.13 -18.95 0.97
C ILE A 128 -9.02 -19.37 -0.50
N ALA A 129 -8.19 -20.33 -0.82
CA ALA A 129 -7.98 -20.81 -2.17
C ALA A 129 -9.28 -21.36 -2.79
N SER A 130 -10.05 -22.15 -2.05
CA SER A 130 -11.37 -22.62 -2.46
C SER A 130 -12.34 -21.45 -2.68
N THR A 131 -12.34 -20.46 -1.79
CA THR A 131 -13.18 -19.27 -1.91
C THR A 131 -12.83 -18.47 -3.17
N VAL A 132 -11.55 -18.25 -3.42
CA VAL A 132 -11.03 -17.51 -4.58
C VAL A 132 -11.34 -18.28 -5.88
N GLN A 133 -11.14 -19.60 -5.89
CA GLN A 133 -11.46 -20.44 -7.05
C GLN A 133 -12.94 -20.34 -7.39
N THR A 134 -13.82 -20.35 -6.38
CA THR A 134 -15.28 -20.22 -6.57
C THR A 134 -15.68 -18.83 -7.05
N ALA A 135 -15.00 -17.77 -6.56
CA ALA A 135 -15.27 -16.41 -6.97
C ALA A 135 -14.71 -16.04 -8.36
N GLY A 136 -13.80 -16.86 -8.91
CA GLY A 136 -13.13 -16.67 -10.19
C GLY A 136 -11.70 -16.14 -10.02
N ILE A 137 -10.71 -17.04 -10.13
CA ILE A 137 -9.28 -16.69 -10.01
C ILE A 137 -8.83 -15.67 -11.07
N GLU A 138 -9.47 -15.61 -12.22
CA GLU A 138 -9.22 -14.66 -13.29
C GLU A 138 -9.50 -13.19 -12.89
N HIS A 139 -10.29 -13.01 -11.83
CA HIS A 139 -10.59 -11.70 -11.23
C HIS A 139 -9.57 -11.28 -10.16
N VAL A 140 -8.55 -12.10 -9.91
CA VAL A 140 -7.46 -11.76 -8.98
C VAL A 140 -6.27 -11.23 -9.77
N ALA A 141 -5.75 -10.08 -9.35
CA ALA A 141 -4.56 -9.47 -9.92
C ALA A 141 -3.30 -9.89 -9.16
N ALA A 142 -3.39 -9.97 -7.84
CA ALA A 142 -2.30 -10.40 -6.97
C ALA A 142 -2.80 -10.82 -5.58
N PHE A 143 -1.99 -11.59 -4.87
CA PHE A 143 -2.10 -11.77 -3.42
C PHE A 143 -1.13 -10.84 -2.69
N TYR A 144 -1.53 -10.38 -1.53
CA TYR A 144 -0.76 -9.47 -0.68
C TYR A 144 -0.66 -10.04 0.75
N PRO A 145 0.39 -10.80 1.04
CA PRO A 145 0.50 -11.52 2.32
C PRO A 145 0.60 -10.60 3.53
N LEU A 146 1.43 -9.56 3.46
CA LEU A 146 1.70 -8.70 4.60
C LEU A 146 2.19 -7.33 4.13
N ASP A 147 1.71 -6.28 4.83
CA ASP A 147 2.09 -4.89 4.63
C ASP A 147 3.33 -4.55 5.45
N GLU A 148 4.29 -3.84 4.85
CA GLU A 148 5.52 -3.36 5.48
C GLU A 148 6.16 -4.38 6.46
N PRO A 149 6.42 -5.63 6.05
CA PRO A 149 6.61 -6.75 6.97
C PRO A 149 7.72 -6.55 7.99
N TYR A 150 8.84 -5.95 7.62
CA TYR A 150 9.98 -5.75 8.53
C TYR A 150 9.80 -4.57 9.47
N TRP A 151 9.18 -3.49 8.97
CA TRP A 151 8.86 -2.34 9.80
C TRP A 151 7.77 -2.71 10.82
N SER A 152 6.70 -3.34 10.39
CA SER A 152 5.61 -3.83 11.25
C SER A 152 6.13 -4.81 12.31
N ALA A 153 7.02 -5.73 11.94
CA ALA A 153 7.65 -6.63 12.91
C ALA A 153 8.49 -5.87 13.93
N SER A 154 9.27 -4.87 13.51
CA SER A 154 10.08 -4.06 14.42
C SER A 154 9.22 -3.27 15.41
N GLN A 155 8.08 -2.72 14.98
CA GLN A 155 7.13 -2.05 15.87
C GLN A 155 6.52 -3.02 16.88
N ASN A 156 6.13 -4.23 16.44
CA ASN A 156 5.62 -5.26 17.34
C ASN A 156 6.66 -5.71 18.36
N CYS A 157 7.94 -5.78 18.01
CA CYS A 157 9.02 -6.08 18.94
C CYS A 157 9.18 -5.02 20.04
N ILE A 158 8.93 -3.75 19.73
CA ILE A 158 8.93 -2.66 20.71
C ILE A 158 7.75 -2.80 21.68
N ILE A 159 6.56 -3.13 21.15
CA ILE A 159 5.32 -3.19 21.92
C ILE A 159 5.24 -4.49 22.73
N SER A 160 5.68 -5.60 22.19
CA SER A 160 5.60 -6.95 22.78
C SER A 160 6.90 -7.73 22.56
N PRO A 161 7.98 -7.45 23.34
CA PRO A 161 9.28 -8.07 23.12
C PRO A 161 9.28 -9.60 23.22
N SER A 162 8.38 -10.19 24.04
CA SER A 162 8.26 -11.64 24.19
C SER A 162 7.68 -12.36 22.97
N ASN A 163 6.98 -11.62 22.09
CA ASN A 163 6.33 -12.14 20.88
C ASN A 163 7.00 -11.61 19.60
N CYS A 164 8.25 -11.16 19.71
CA CYS A 164 8.98 -10.54 18.65
C CYS A 164 9.31 -11.53 17.52
N VAL A 165 8.95 -11.16 16.29
CA VAL A 165 9.37 -11.88 15.07
C VAL A 165 10.65 -11.26 14.56
N THR A 166 11.74 -12.03 14.53
CA THR A 166 13.01 -11.52 14.00
C THR A 166 12.94 -11.31 12.48
N PRO A 167 13.80 -10.45 11.89
CA PRO A 167 13.85 -10.27 10.44
C PRO A 167 14.08 -11.59 9.67
N GLU A 168 14.90 -12.49 10.20
CA GLU A 168 15.16 -13.80 9.62
C GLU A 168 13.92 -14.68 9.65
N GLN A 169 13.21 -14.71 10.77
CA GLN A 169 11.96 -15.45 10.88
C GLN A 169 10.88 -14.85 9.98
N MET A 170 10.79 -13.52 9.89
CA MET A 170 9.87 -12.84 8.96
C MET A 170 10.18 -13.24 7.51
N THR A 171 11.43 -13.20 7.10
CA THR A 171 11.85 -13.61 5.75
C THR A 171 11.43 -15.05 5.45
N LYS A 172 11.63 -15.97 6.40
CA LYS A 172 11.22 -17.37 6.27
C LYS A 172 9.70 -17.53 6.18
N ASN A 173 8.95 -16.83 7.02
CA ASN A 173 7.49 -16.85 7.02
C ASN A 173 6.93 -16.38 5.67
N LEU A 174 7.44 -15.26 5.15
CA LEU A 174 7.04 -14.71 3.87
C LEU A 174 7.35 -15.66 2.72
N ALA A 175 8.57 -16.21 2.66
CA ALA A 175 8.95 -17.19 1.64
C ALA A 175 8.05 -18.44 1.68
N THR A 176 7.66 -18.89 2.89
CA THR A 176 6.76 -20.03 3.07
C THR A 176 5.36 -19.72 2.50
N VAL A 177 4.81 -18.55 2.83
CA VAL A 177 3.49 -18.12 2.32
C VAL A 177 3.51 -17.94 0.81
N ASN A 178 4.54 -17.27 0.28
CA ASN A 178 4.68 -17.03 -1.15
C ASN A 178 4.77 -18.36 -1.94
N ALA A 179 5.56 -19.32 -1.45
CA ALA A 179 5.65 -20.65 -2.05
C ALA A 179 4.31 -21.39 -2.04
N LEU A 180 3.53 -21.27 -0.96
CA LEU A 180 2.20 -21.86 -0.84
C LEU A 180 1.22 -21.26 -1.85
N ILE A 181 1.24 -19.93 -2.03
CA ILE A 181 0.42 -19.22 -3.01
C ILE A 181 0.76 -19.68 -4.42
N HIS A 182 2.04 -19.66 -4.80
CA HIS A 182 2.49 -20.08 -6.14
C HIS A 182 2.25 -21.56 -6.44
N ALA A 183 2.33 -22.44 -5.43
CA ALA A 183 1.99 -23.85 -5.59
C ALA A 183 0.51 -24.06 -5.92
N THR A 184 -0.35 -23.16 -5.42
CA THR A 184 -1.81 -23.24 -5.65
C THR A 184 -2.24 -22.48 -6.90
N PHE A 185 -1.67 -21.29 -7.12
CA PHE A 185 -2.02 -20.38 -8.23
C PHE A 185 -0.76 -19.87 -8.94
N PRO A 186 -0.07 -20.72 -9.73
CA PRO A 186 1.24 -20.38 -10.31
C PRO A 186 1.23 -19.19 -11.27
N GLY A 187 0.06 -18.81 -11.79
CA GLY A 187 -0.09 -17.65 -12.69
C GLY A 187 -0.51 -16.36 -12.01
N VAL A 188 -0.69 -16.34 -10.68
CA VAL A 188 -1.14 -15.15 -9.95
C VAL A 188 0.02 -14.54 -9.17
N PRO A 189 0.35 -13.26 -9.40
CA PRO A 189 1.44 -12.57 -8.70
C PRO A 189 1.25 -12.50 -7.19
N VAL A 190 2.37 -12.42 -6.48
CA VAL A 190 2.44 -12.07 -5.06
C VAL A 190 3.10 -10.70 -4.93
N ALA A 191 2.45 -9.78 -4.21
CA ALA A 191 2.88 -8.40 -4.06
C ALA A 191 3.35 -8.08 -2.63
N VAL A 192 4.26 -7.11 -2.51
CA VAL A 192 4.71 -6.56 -1.23
C VAL A 192 5.00 -5.06 -1.37
N ILE A 193 4.73 -4.31 -0.31
CA ILE A 193 5.18 -2.94 -0.10
C ILE A 193 6.11 -2.94 1.12
N PHE A 194 7.25 -2.30 1.00
CA PHE A 194 8.21 -2.13 2.09
C PHE A 194 8.22 -0.68 2.57
N ALA A 195 8.22 -0.45 3.87
CA ALA A 195 8.52 0.88 4.40
C ALA A 195 9.87 1.37 3.87
N ALA A 196 9.97 2.64 3.49
CA ALA A 196 11.22 3.25 3.01
C ALA A 196 12.38 3.06 4.00
N SER A 197 12.09 3.08 5.32
CA SER A 197 13.10 2.82 6.36
C SER A 197 13.75 1.43 6.24
N THR A 198 13.02 0.42 5.80
CA THR A 198 13.53 -0.94 5.55
C THR A 198 14.59 -0.95 4.45
N LEU A 199 14.38 -0.18 3.38
CA LEU A 199 15.26 -0.14 2.22
C LEU A 199 16.62 0.51 2.51
N ARG A 200 16.73 1.31 3.58
CA ARG A 200 17.99 1.91 4.01
C ARG A 200 18.95 0.89 4.64
N ASN A 201 18.45 -0.26 5.07
CA ASN A 201 19.30 -1.33 5.56
C ASN A 201 20.11 -1.93 4.39
N GLU A 202 21.43 -1.85 4.46
CA GLU A 202 22.33 -2.38 3.41
C GLU A 202 22.16 -3.89 3.21
N LYS A 203 21.87 -4.61 4.29
CA LYS A 203 21.65 -6.06 4.28
C LYS A 203 20.26 -6.48 3.82
N PHE A 204 19.37 -5.51 3.55
CA PHE A 204 18.02 -5.82 3.09
C PHE A 204 18.05 -6.61 1.78
N VAL A 205 17.28 -7.68 1.74
CA VAL A 205 17.00 -8.49 0.54
C VAL A 205 15.51 -8.66 0.39
N ILE A 206 15.02 -8.73 -0.84
CA ILE A 206 13.63 -9.07 -1.12
C ILE A 206 13.45 -10.56 -0.85
N PRO A 207 12.50 -10.98 0.01
CA PRO A 207 12.21 -12.40 0.21
C PRO A 207 11.80 -13.08 -1.09
N ASN A 208 12.08 -14.37 -1.20
CA ASN A 208 11.75 -15.13 -2.40
C ASN A 208 10.22 -15.21 -2.62
N GLY A 209 9.83 -15.29 -3.90
CA GLY A 209 8.46 -15.52 -4.31
C GLY A 209 7.59 -14.26 -4.41
N TYR A 210 8.14 -13.06 -4.34
CA TYR A 210 7.44 -11.84 -4.70
C TYR A 210 7.61 -11.53 -6.19
N ASP A 211 6.52 -11.13 -6.85
CA ASP A 211 6.49 -10.73 -8.26
C ASP A 211 6.35 -9.21 -8.40
N TRP A 212 5.57 -8.58 -7.52
CA TRP A 212 5.39 -7.14 -7.49
C TRP A 212 5.95 -6.57 -6.20
N VAL A 213 6.82 -5.60 -6.33
CA VAL A 213 7.55 -5.03 -5.20
C VAL A 213 7.40 -3.52 -5.22
N GLY A 214 7.02 -2.94 -4.10
CA GLY A 214 6.91 -1.50 -3.93
C GLY A 214 7.53 -1.03 -2.64
N PHE A 215 7.54 0.28 -2.49
CA PHE A 215 7.79 0.92 -1.22
C PHE A 215 6.83 2.10 -1.05
N ASP A 216 6.67 2.49 0.19
CA ASP A 216 5.95 3.70 0.56
C ASP A 216 6.82 4.62 1.41
N CYS A 217 6.54 5.90 1.30
CA CYS A 217 7.16 6.93 2.08
C CYS A 217 6.23 8.14 2.12
N TYR A 218 5.78 8.52 3.30
CA TYR A 218 4.80 9.57 3.51
C TYR A 218 5.39 10.75 4.27
N HIS A 219 4.75 11.91 4.15
CA HIS A 219 5.11 13.15 4.85
C HIS A 219 6.51 13.72 4.54
N GLY A 220 7.11 13.26 3.43
CA GLY A 220 8.37 13.78 2.91
C GLY A 220 8.21 14.52 1.59
N THR A 221 9.34 14.95 1.03
CA THR A 221 9.44 15.49 -0.33
C THR A 221 9.98 14.43 -1.30
N PHE A 222 9.95 14.72 -2.59
CA PHE A 222 10.61 13.86 -3.59
C PHE A 222 12.11 13.73 -3.35
N GLU A 223 12.76 14.83 -2.89
CA GLU A 223 14.21 14.86 -2.63
C GLU A 223 14.59 14.33 -1.25
N ASP A 224 13.69 14.39 -0.29
CA ASP A 224 13.93 13.86 1.06
C ASP A 224 12.67 13.22 1.64
N CYS A 225 12.65 11.90 1.61
CA CYS A 225 11.70 11.08 2.33
C CYS A 225 12.46 10.13 3.24
N ASN A 226 12.42 10.37 4.54
CA ASN A 226 13.20 9.58 5.53
C ASN A 226 14.71 9.55 5.24
N GLY A 227 15.30 10.69 4.85
CA GLY A 227 16.75 10.87 4.67
C GLY A 227 17.30 10.36 3.34
N ARG A 228 16.46 10.08 2.35
CA ARG A 228 16.81 9.73 0.97
C ARG A 228 15.74 10.21 0.01
N SER A 229 16.12 10.45 -1.26
CA SER A 229 15.14 10.81 -2.29
C SER A 229 14.29 9.62 -2.75
N MET A 230 13.12 9.89 -3.28
CA MET A 230 12.26 8.86 -3.90
C MET A 230 13.00 8.15 -5.04
N ALA A 231 13.78 8.87 -5.83
CA ALA A 231 14.61 8.29 -6.89
C ALA A 231 15.63 7.29 -6.31
N TRP A 232 16.27 7.60 -5.18
CA TRP A 232 17.18 6.69 -4.51
C TRP A 232 16.49 5.38 -4.11
N TYR A 233 15.26 5.45 -3.55
CA TYR A 233 14.51 4.26 -3.17
C TYR A 233 14.13 3.40 -4.39
N VAL A 234 13.75 4.04 -5.50
CA VAL A 234 13.46 3.33 -6.76
C VAL A 234 14.71 2.60 -7.25
N GLU A 235 15.86 3.27 -7.31
CA GLU A 235 17.13 2.63 -7.71
C GLU A 235 17.53 1.52 -6.74
N ARG A 236 17.30 1.73 -5.45
CA ARG A 236 17.58 0.72 -4.42
C ARG A 236 16.76 -0.55 -4.62
N LEU A 237 15.46 -0.43 -4.90
CA LEU A 237 14.65 -1.59 -5.25
C LEU A 237 15.07 -2.20 -6.57
N ARG A 238 15.28 -1.38 -7.61
CA ARG A 238 15.71 -1.84 -8.94
C ARG A 238 16.98 -2.70 -8.87
N SER A 239 17.97 -2.28 -8.07
CA SER A 239 19.21 -3.03 -7.88
C SER A 239 19.05 -4.39 -7.20
N LYS A 240 17.88 -4.66 -6.61
CA LYS A 240 17.57 -5.90 -5.89
C LYS A 240 16.53 -6.78 -6.59
N LEU A 241 15.93 -6.29 -7.67
CA LEU A 241 14.98 -7.07 -8.46
C LEU A 241 15.69 -8.22 -9.16
N ILE A 242 15.03 -9.35 -9.18
CA ILE A 242 15.39 -10.48 -10.06
C ILE A 242 14.52 -10.45 -11.32
N ALA A 243 14.88 -11.29 -12.30
CA ALA A 243 14.14 -11.39 -13.56
C ALA A 243 12.64 -11.63 -13.30
N ASN A 244 11.80 -10.94 -14.07
CA ASN A 244 10.34 -10.99 -14.02
C ASN A 244 9.66 -10.23 -12.86
N GLN A 245 10.38 -9.76 -11.87
CA GLN A 245 9.80 -8.86 -10.87
C GLN A 245 9.46 -7.50 -11.47
N ARG A 246 8.42 -6.86 -10.93
CA ARG A 246 7.94 -5.54 -11.36
C ARG A 246 7.79 -4.62 -10.17
N LEU A 247 7.93 -3.32 -10.42
CA LEU A 247 7.68 -2.30 -9.40
C LEU A 247 6.20 -1.90 -9.37
N ILE A 248 5.73 -1.60 -8.19
CA ILE A 248 4.46 -0.93 -7.92
C ILE A 248 4.73 0.34 -7.11
N ALA A 249 3.96 1.38 -7.37
CA ALA A 249 4.11 2.68 -6.71
C ALA A 249 2.97 2.93 -5.73
N VAL A 250 3.30 3.47 -4.56
CA VAL A 250 2.34 3.83 -3.51
C VAL A 250 2.52 5.31 -3.13
N PRO A 251 2.09 6.24 -3.99
CA PRO A 251 2.18 7.65 -3.67
C PRO A 251 1.20 8.04 -2.56
N GLN A 252 1.54 9.09 -1.81
CA GLN A 252 0.69 9.62 -0.75
C GLN A 252 -0.61 10.20 -1.32
N ALA A 253 -1.75 9.82 -0.75
CA ALA A 253 -3.07 10.37 -1.07
C ALA A 253 -3.87 10.73 0.18
N MET A 254 -3.19 10.94 1.28
CA MET A 254 -3.75 11.34 2.55
C MET A 254 -3.06 12.59 3.11
N MET A 255 -3.77 13.34 3.93
CA MET A 255 -3.24 14.49 4.68
C MET A 255 -3.79 14.47 6.10
N PRO A 256 -3.07 15.00 7.11
CA PRO A 256 -3.64 15.27 8.42
C PRO A 256 -4.95 16.05 8.30
N ALA A 257 -5.93 15.76 9.14
CA ALA A 257 -7.25 16.40 9.08
C ALA A 257 -7.20 17.95 9.24
N GLN A 258 -6.15 18.45 9.89
CA GLN A 258 -5.89 19.88 10.07
C GLN A 258 -4.99 20.49 8.97
N ALA A 259 -4.57 19.71 7.96
CA ALA A 259 -3.71 20.22 6.90
C ALA A 259 -4.39 21.34 6.11
N THR A 260 -3.61 22.35 5.77
CA THR A 260 -4.04 23.48 4.95
C THR A 260 -4.13 23.08 3.47
N GLU A 261 -4.82 23.91 2.68
CA GLU A 261 -4.82 23.74 1.22
C GLU A 261 -3.42 23.91 0.61
N GLU A 262 -2.56 24.74 1.21
CA GLU A 262 -1.19 24.94 0.74
C GLU A 262 -0.33 23.69 0.98
N GLU A 263 -0.41 23.06 2.15
CA GLU A 263 0.25 21.80 2.44
C GLU A 263 -0.24 20.69 1.51
N THR A 264 -1.54 20.66 1.22
CA THR A 264 -2.12 19.71 0.26
C THR A 264 -1.58 19.93 -1.16
N ARG A 265 -1.48 21.19 -1.61
CA ARG A 265 -0.89 21.54 -2.91
C ARG A 265 0.60 21.19 -2.98
N HIS A 266 1.34 21.42 -1.90
CA HIS A 266 2.75 21.04 -1.82
C HIS A 266 2.91 19.52 -1.94
N MET A 267 2.18 18.73 -1.18
CA MET A 267 2.17 17.27 -1.28
C MET A 267 1.87 16.79 -2.70
N LEU A 268 0.87 17.38 -3.37
CA LEU A 268 0.56 17.02 -4.75
C LEU A 268 1.70 17.38 -5.72
N ALA A 269 2.37 18.50 -5.54
CA ALA A 269 3.52 18.87 -6.38
C ALA A 269 4.70 17.90 -6.19
N GLU A 270 4.96 17.43 -4.97
CA GLU A 270 5.97 16.41 -4.70
C GLU A 270 5.57 15.04 -5.30
N ASN A 271 4.30 14.66 -5.19
CA ASN A 271 3.79 13.47 -5.86
C ASN A 271 3.90 13.55 -7.38
N ASP A 272 3.75 14.72 -8.00
CA ASP A 272 3.91 14.89 -9.43
C ASP A 272 5.32 14.58 -9.91
N LYS A 273 6.35 14.93 -9.13
CA LYS A 273 7.74 14.54 -9.41
C LYS A 273 7.90 13.02 -9.35
N TYR A 274 7.32 12.40 -8.34
CA TYR A 274 7.34 10.92 -8.23
C TYR A 274 6.58 10.27 -9.38
N MET A 275 5.43 10.82 -9.78
CA MET A 275 4.67 10.34 -10.93
C MET A 275 5.46 10.44 -12.25
N GLN A 276 6.25 11.49 -12.45
CA GLN A 276 7.13 11.60 -13.63
C GLN A 276 8.17 10.47 -13.65
N LEU A 277 8.78 10.15 -12.50
CA LEU A 277 9.71 9.03 -12.38
C LEU A 277 9.03 7.69 -12.68
N ILE A 278 7.85 7.43 -12.11
CA ILE A 278 7.06 6.22 -12.34
C ILE A 278 6.73 6.07 -13.84
N CYS A 279 6.24 7.14 -14.46
CA CYS A 279 5.81 7.12 -15.86
C CYS A 279 6.97 6.95 -16.84
N SER A 280 8.19 7.34 -16.46
CA SER A 280 9.40 7.16 -17.28
C SER A 280 10.12 5.83 -17.04
N SER A 281 9.69 5.03 -16.05
CA SER A 281 10.37 3.81 -15.61
C SER A 281 9.55 2.57 -15.98
N PRO A 282 9.94 1.81 -17.01
CA PRO A 282 9.13 0.71 -17.58
C PRO A 282 8.95 -0.49 -16.65
N GLU A 283 9.68 -0.55 -15.55
CA GLU A 283 9.53 -1.58 -14.52
C GLU A 283 8.24 -1.43 -13.70
N PHE A 284 7.70 -0.21 -13.59
CA PHE A 284 6.43 0.00 -12.88
C PHE A 284 5.27 -0.52 -13.70
N ILE A 285 4.38 -1.28 -13.04
CA ILE A 285 3.16 -1.82 -13.67
C ILE A 285 1.88 -1.32 -13.02
N GLY A 286 1.95 -0.71 -11.86
CA GLY A 286 0.77 -0.27 -11.11
C GLY A 286 1.04 0.91 -10.20
N ILE A 287 -0.01 1.68 -9.95
CA ILE A 287 -0.02 2.86 -9.09
C ILE A 287 -1.17 2.69 -8.09
N PHE A 288 -0.87 2.69 -6.80
CA PHE A 288 -1.81 2.43 -5.71
C PHE A 288 -1.73 3.50 -4.62
N PRO A 289 -2.31 4.70 -4.85
CA PRO A 289 -2.25 5.79 -3.87
C PRO A 289 -2.77 5.37 -2.50
N PHE A 290 -2.05 5.75 -1.45
CA PHE A 290 -2.45 5.51 -0.05
C PHE A 290 -3.01 6.81 0.54
N LEU A 291 -4.29 6.91 0.90
CA LEU A 291 -5.38 5.92 0.69
C LEU A 291 -6.65 6.65 0.23
N TRP A 292 -7.73 5.88 -0.12
CA TRP A 292 -9.01 6.46 -0.55
C TRP A 292 -9.78 7.10 0.60
N ASP A 293 -10.00 6.38 1.69
CA ASP A 293 -10.67 6.91 2.89
C ASP A 293 -9.65 7.35 3.95
N GLY A 294 -10.11 8.06 4.96
CA GLY A 294 -9.25 8.51 6.05
C GLY A 294 -8.91 7.39 7.04
N SER A 295 -7.82 7.56 7.75
CA SER A 295 -7.39 6.69 8.84
C SER A 295 -6.61 7.50 9.88
N GLU A 296 -6.88 7.28 11.16
CA GLU A 296 -6.05 7.76 12.28
C GLU A 296 -5.77 9.27 12.32
N GLY A 297 -6.78 10.09 12.10
CA GLY A 297 -6.61 11.55 12.11
C GLY A 297 -6.14 12.10 10.76
N ASN A 298 -5.99 11.26 9.74
CA ASN A 298 -5.76 11.67 8.38
C ASN A 298 -7.04 11.58 7.54
N LEU A 299 -7.19 12.51 6.61
CA LEU A 299 -8.19 12.48 5.54
C LEU A 299 -7.57 11.80 4.32
N GLY A 300 -8.27 10.86 3.70
CA GLY A 300 -7.88 10.25 2.44
C GLY A 300 -8.40 11.01 1.22
N ALA A 301 -8.04 10.54 0.03
CA ALA A 301 -8.39 11.17 -1.25
C ALA A 301 -9.89 11.48 -1.39
N LYS A 302 -10.77 10.61 -0.86
CA LYS A 302 -12.23 10.78 -0.87
C LYS A 302 -12.68 12.13 -0.29
N SER A 303 -12.03 12.57 0.80
CA SER A 303 -12.36 13.79 1.55
C SER A 303 -11.50 15.00 1.19
N LEU A 304 -10.54 14.86 0.28
CA LEU A 304 -9.62 15.90 -0.16
C LEU A 304 -9.87 16.22 -1.64
N PRO A 305 -10.67 17.26 -1.99
CA PRO A 305 -11.13 17.48 -3.38
C PRO A 305 -10.02 17.57 -4.40
N ALA A 306 -8.92 18.28 -4.11
CA ALA A 306 -7.78 18.42 -5.00
C ALA A 306 -7.05 17.07 -5.22
N VAL A 307 -6.85 16.29 -4.16
CA VAL A 307 -6.23 14.95 -4.21
C VAL A 307 -7.11 13.99 -5.00
N LYS A 308 -8.42 13.98 -4.71
CA LYS A 308 -9.41 13.18 -5.44
C LYS A 308 -9.40 13.48 -6.92
N ALA A 309 -9.48 14.76 -7.30
CA ALA A 309 -9.45 15.18 -8.70
C ALA A 309 -8.15 14.78 -9.40
N ARG A 310 -6.99 14.92 -8.72
CA ARG A 310 -5.70 14.56 -9.27
C ARG A 310 -5.59 13.06 -9.56
N TYR A 311 -5.89 12.21 -8.59
CA TYR A 311 -5.79 10.76 -8.77
C TYR A 311 -6.88 10.20 -9.69
N HIS A 312 -8.07 10.79 -9.71
CA HIS A 312 -9.09 10.48 -10.70
C HIS A 312 -8.56 10.72 -12.14
N ALA A 313 -7.94 11.86 -12.39
CA ALA A 313 -7.35 12.18 -13.69
C ALA A 313 -6.22 11.20 -14.08
N ILE A 314 -5.35 10.84 -13.13
CA ILE A 314 -4.30 9.84 -13.33
C ILE A 314 -4.93 8.48 -13.68
N GLY A 315 -5.90 8.02 -12.91
CA GLY A 315 -6.58 6.75 -13.17
C GLY A 315 -7.21 6.69 -14.55
N LYS A 316 -7.96 7.73 -14.94
CA LYS A 316 -8.53 7.84 -16.31
C LYS A 316 -7.46 7.79 -17.38
N SER A 317 -6.34 8.46 -17.18
CA SER A 317 -5.22 8.46 -18.14
C SER A 317 -4.58 7.08 -18.28
N VAL A 318 -4.31 6.41 -17.15
CA VAL A 318 -3.72 5.06 -17.13
C VAL A 318 -4.64 4.05 -17.80
N LEU A 319 -5.93 4.12 -17.54
CA LEU A 319 -6.89 3.14 -18.05
C LEU A 319 -7.37 3.45 -19.47
N LYS A 320 -7.03 4.62 -20.02
CA LYS A 320 -7.51 5.06 -21.35
C LYS A 320 -9.04 4.96 -21.52
N ARG A 321 -9.76 5.27 -20.44
CA ARG A 321 -11.23 5.24 -20.37
C ARG A 321 -11.86 6.61 -20.58
#